data_ed839489bcb4f5542aba094140d3f65d
#
_entry.id   ed839489bcb4f5542aba094140d3f65d
#
_cell.length_a   1.000
_cell.length_b   1.000
_cell.length_c   1.000
_cell.angle_alpha   90.00
_cell.angle_beta   90.00
_cell.angle_gamma   90.00
#
_symmetry.space_group_name_H-M   'P 1'
#
loop_
_entity.id
_entity.type
_entity.pdbx_description
1 polymer ?
#
loop_
_entity_poly.entity_id
_entity_poly.type
_entity_poly.pdbx_seq_one_letter_code
_entity_poly.pdbx_strand_id
1 'polypeptide(L)'
;MMATKTKAYVNQQRVKKRLFYPVCKRGFDMIASLLGLLLLSPLFLVIAVRIKLEDGGPVIYSQTRLGKNEKPFKMYKFRSMVQNADQIKQQLLDKNEVEGAMFKMKEDPRVTKTGKWIRKYSLDELPQLVNVLLGDMSLVGPRPPLPSEVAEYTDYDKQRLLVTPGCTGLWQATVRNKASFDEMVSLDIEYINKASFWYDCWIIFMTVKIMVFPNSAY
;
A
#
# COMPACT_ATOMS: atom_id res chain seq x y z
N MET A 1 27.13 -19.08 8.31
CA MET A 1 25.99 -19.97 8.54
C MET A 1 24.75 -19.10 8.79
N MET A 2 23.98 -18.75 7.74
CA MET A 2 22.73 -17.99 7.90
C MET A 2 21.70 -18.93 8.53
N ALA A 3 21.25 -18.60 9.73
CA ALA A 3 20.14 -19.31 10.36
C ALA A 3 18.91 -19.16 9.46
N THR A 4 18.43 -20.24 8.87
CA THR A 4 17.16 -20.32 8.14
C THR A 4 16.04 -19.94 9.12
N LYS A 5 15.58 -18.68 9.08
CA LYS A 5 14.39 -18.28 9.86
C LYS A 5 13.24 -19.17 9.40
N THR A 6 12.76 -20.02 10.28
CA THR A 6 11.58 -20.87 10.05
C THR A 6 10.42 -19.97 9.61
N LYS A 7 9.85 -20.22 8.42
CA LYS A 7 8.72 -19.42 7.91
C LYS A 7 7.54 -19.55 8.87
N ALA A 8 7.10 -18.44 9.46
CA ALA A 8 5.93 -18.42 10.34
C ALA A 8 4.65 -18.43 9.49
N TYR A 9 3.65 -19.24 9.88
CA TYR A 9 2.34 -19.29 9.23
C TYR A 9 1.31 -18.47 10.01
N VAL A 10 0.22 -18.07 9.35
CA VAL A 10 -0.90 -17.40 10.01
C VAL A 10 -1.57 -18.37 11.00
N ASN A 11 -1.62 -17.97 12.26
CA ASN A 11 -2.34 -18.72 13.28
C ASN A 11 -3.84 -18.40 13.22
N GLN A 12 -4.58 -19.17 12.42
CA GLN A 12 -6.01 -18.96 12.19
C GLN A 12 -6.84 -19.01 13.48
N GLN A 13 -6.47 -19.85 14.46
CA GLN A 13 -7.18 -19.95 15.74
C GLN A 13 -7.03 -18.64 16.53
N ARG A 14 -5.83 -18.05 16.54
CA ARG A 14 -5.57 -16.78 17.20
C ARG A 14 -6.31 -15.63 16.52
N VAL A 15 -6.36 -15.62 15.19
CA VAL A 15 -7.10 -14.60 14.41
C VAL A 15 -8.60 -14.69 14.70
N LYS A 16 -9.18 -15.90 14.71
CA LYS A 16 -10.61 -16.12 15.00
C LYS A 16 -11.00 -15.75 16.43
N LYS A 17 -10.12 -15.88 17.41
CA LYS A 17 -10.39 -15.52 18.82
C LYS A 17 -10.47 -14.02 19.09
N ARG A 18 -10.09 -13.17 18.14
CA ARG A 18 -10.12 -11.70 18.28
C ARG A 18 -11.50 -11.13 17.93
N LEU A 19 -12.51 -11.42 18.73
CA LEU A 19 -13.91 -11.04 18.42
C LEU A 19 -14.12 -9.53 18.33
N PHE A 20 -13.57 -8.76 19.27
CA PHE A 20 -13.77 -7.31 19.36
C PHE A 20 -12.83 -6.50 18.46
N TYR A 21 -11.61 -7.01 18.21
CA TYR A 21 -10.61 -6.25 17.45
C TYR A 21 -11.08 -5.86 16.03
N PRO A 22 -11.70 -6.73 15.21
CA PRO A 22 -12.15 -6.35 13.87
C PRO A 22 -13.21 -5.24 13.89
N VAL A 23 -14.10 -5.25 14.89
CA VAL A 23 -15.17 -4.25 15.03
C VAL A 23 -14.58 -2.90 15.44
N CYS A 24 -13.75 -2.89 16.49
CA CYS A 24 -13.07 -1.67 16.96
C CYS A 24 -12.15 -1.09 15.85
N LYS A 25 -11.40 -1.97 15.17
CA LYS A 25 -10.55 -1.59 14.04
C LYS A 25 -11.37 -0.93 12.94
N ARG A 26 -12.49 -1.53 12.53
CA ARG A 26 -13.35 -0.97 11.49
C ARG A 26 -13.91 0.39 11.86
N GLY A 27 -14.40 0.55 13.09
CA GLY A 27 -14.87 1.83 13.61
C GLY A 27 -13.79 2.91 13.59
N PHE A 28 -12.60 2.58 14.08
CA PHE A 28 -11.43 3.46 14.03
C PHE A 28 -11.03 3.82 12.59
N ASP A 29 -10.93 2.83 11.69
CA ASP A 29 -10.59 3.03 10.28
C ASP A 29 -11.55 4.03 9.61
N MET A 30 -12.85 3.88 9.83
CA MET A 30 -13.87 4.77 9.26
C MET A 30 -13.74 6.21 9.79
N ILE A 31 -13.65 6.37 11.12
CA ILE A 31 -13.57 7.69 11.75
C ILE A 31 -12.28 8.39 11.33
N ALA A 32 -11.14 7.71 11.44
CA ALA A 32 -9.85 8.28 11.09
C ALA A 32 -9.72 8.61 9.60
N SER A 33 -10.29 7.78 8.71
CA SER A 33 -10.29 8.06 7.27
C SER A 33 -11.17 9.24 6.91
N LEU A 34 -12.36 9.36 7.54
CA LEU A 34 -13.26 10.51 7.33
C LEU A 34 -12.59 11.80 7.79
N LEU A 35 -12.02 11.80 8.99
CA LEU A 35 -11.29 12.95 9.52
C LEU A 35 -10.07 13.28 8.66
N GLY A 36 -9.33 12.27 8.19
CA GLY A 36 -8.20 12.45 7.29
C GLY A 36 -8.61 13.10 5.97
N LEU A 37 -9.70 12.65 5.35
CA LEU A 37 -10.22 13.25 4.10
C LEU A 37 -10.66 14.71 4.32
N LEU A 38 -11.33 15.02 5.43
CA LEU A 38 -11.76 16.37 5.76
C LEU A 38 -10.58 17.31 6.02
N LEU A 39 -9.64 16.90 6.85
CA LEU A 39 -8.47 17.72 7.22
C LEU A 39 -7.51 17.93 6.05
N LEU A 40 -7.34 16.91 5.20
CA LEU A 40 -6.44 16.97 4.05
C LEU A 40 -7.12 17.49 2.79
N SER A 41 -8.41 17.86 2.82
CA SER A 41 -9.14 18.35 1.65
C SER A 41 -8.48 19.56 0.96
N PRO A 42 -7.89 20.57 1.66
CA PRO A 42 -7.17 21.64 1.00
C PRO A 42 -5.93 21.15 0.24
N LEU A 43 -5.20 20.20 0.83
CA LEU A 43 -4.04 19.57 0.17
C LEU A 43 -4.47 18.78 -1.07
N PHE A 44 -5.59 18.06 -0.99
CA PHE A 44 -6.15 17.32 -2.14
C PHE A 44 -6.47 18.27 -3.28
N LEU A 45 -7.07 19.43 -2.99
CA LEU A 45 -7.36 20.44 -3.99
C LEU A 45 -6.08 20.95 -4.65
N VAL A 46 -5.04 21.29 -3.88
CA VAL A 46 -3.74 21.74 -4.40
C VAL A 46 -3.12 20.67 -5.32
N ILE A 47 -3.10 19.39 -4.90
CA ILE A 47 -2.58 18.30 -5.70
C ILE A 47 -3.40 18.14 -6.99
N ALA A 48 -4.73 18.18 -6.90
CA ALA A 48 -5.63 18.03 -8.04
C ALA A 48 -5.40 19.13 -9.09
N VAL A 49 -5.30 20.38 -8.65
CA VAL A 49 -5.02 21.52 -9.53
C VAL A 49 -3.66 21.36 -10.21
N ARG A 50 -2.61 21.00 -9.47
CA ARG A 50 -1.27 20.79 -10.03
C ARG A 50 -1.23 19.69 -11.09
N ILE A 51 -1.87 18.53 -10.82
CA ILE A 51 -1.96 17.44 -11.80
C ILE A 51 -2.71 17.91 -13.04
N LYS A 52 -3.83 18.64 -12.86
CA LYS A 52 -4.63 19.13 -13.98
C LYS A 52 -3.91 20.15 -14.85
N LEU A 53 -3.13 21.03 -14.24
CA LEU A 53 -2.35 22.04 -14.96
C LEU A 53 -1.12 21.47 -15.67
N GLU A 54 -0.60 20.31 -15.23
CA GLU A 54 0.63 19.73 -15.79
C GLU A 54 0.41 19.09 -17.17
N ASP A 55 -0.69 18.34 -17.36
CA ASP A 55 -0.96 17.62 -18.61
C ASP A 55 -2.45 17.49 -18.98
N GLY A 56 -3.36 18.17 -18.25
CA GLY A 56 -4.79 18.19 -18.54
C GLY A 56 -5.56 16.89 -18.23
N GLY A 57 -4.88 15.80 -17.91
CA GLY A 57 -5.47 14.48 -17.73
C GLY A 57 -6.25 14.29 -16.42
N PRO A 58 -6.72 13.06 -16.11
CA PRO A 58 -7.49 12.76 -14.91
C PRO A 58 -6.62 12.92 -13.65
N VAL A 59 -7.22 13.45 -12.57
CA VAL A 59 -6.55 13.67 -11.28
C VAL A 59 -6.34 12.35 -10.54
N ILE A 60 -7.36 11.47 -10.57
CA ILE A 60 -7.35 10.17 -9.91
C ILE A 60 -7.03 9.08 -10.92
N TYR A 61 -6.10 8.24 -10.54
CA TYR A 61 -5.80 6.96 -11.18
C TYR A 61 -6.38 5.84 -10.35
N SER A 62 -6.95 4.83 -11.01
CA SER A 62 -7.45 3.65 -10.33
C SER A 62 -6.85 2.38 -10.94
N GLN A 63 -6.50 1.42 -10.09
CA GLN A 63 -5.94 0.14 -10.50
C GLN A 63 -6.66 -1.00 -9.78
N THR A 64 -6.97 -2.07 -10.52
CA THR A 64 -7.54 -3.27 -9.91
C THR A 64 -6.50 -3.94 -9.04
N ARG A 65 -6.85 -4.20 -7.79
CA ARG A 65 -6.07 -4.93 -6.79
C ARG A 65 -6.89 -6.04 -6.18
N LEU A 66 -6.22 -7.00 -5.56
CA LEU A 66 -6.88 -8.07 -4.82
C LEU A 66 -6.84 -7.77 -3.32
N GLY A 67 -8.02 -7.85 -2.72
CA GLY A 67 -8.24 -7.67 -1.29
C GLY A 67 -8.36 -9.01 -0.55
N LYS A 68 -9.09 -8.97 0.58
CA LYS A 68 -9.35 -10.16 1.38
C LYS A 68 -10.03 -11.26 0.56
N ASN A 69 -9.51 -12.49 0.68
CA ASN A 69 -9.96 -13.68 -0.04
C ASN A 69 -9.96 -13.48 -1.57
N GLU A 70 -8.94 -12.80 -2.07
CA GLU A 70 -8.73 -12.51 -3.51
C GLU A 70 -9.86 -11.70 -4.16
N LYS A 71 -10.72 -11.03 -3.38
CA LYS A 71 -11.81 -10.21 -3.91
C LYS A 71 -11.24 -8.98 -4.63
N PRO A 72 -11.54 -8.77 -5.93
CA PRO A 72 -11.00 -7.62 -6.65
C PRO A 72 -11.70 -6.32 -6.23
N PHE A 73 -10.93 -5.22 -6.17
CA PHE A 73 -11.44 -3.88 -5.94
C PHE A 73 -10.63 -2.84 -6.73
N LYS A 74 -11.16 -1.63 -6.87
CA LYS A 74 -10.48 -0.49 -7.50
C LYS A 74 -9.76 0.33 -6.44
N MET A 75 -8.43 0.26 -6.40
CA MET A 75 -7.60 1.08 -5.51
C MET A 75 -7.37 2.45 -6.14
N TYR A 76 -7.66 3.52 -5.39
CA TYR A 76 -7.53 4.90 -5.83
C TYR A 76 -6.20 5.52 -5.43
N LYS A 77 -5.59 6.29 -6.35
CA LYS A 77 -4.39 7.09 -6.12
C LYS A 77 -4.49 8.42 -6.85
N PHE A 78 -3.74 9.42 -6.41
CA PHE A 78 -3.46 10.53 -7.29
C PHE A 78 -2.57 10.08 -8.45
N ARG A 79 -2.86 10.56 -9.65
CA ARG A 79 -2.06 10.25 -10.82
C ARG A 79 -0.69 10.92 -10.70
N SER A 80 0.34 10.10 -10.66
CA SER A 80 1.75 10.50 -10.54
C SER A 80 2.57 10.24 -11.81
N MET A 81 1.94 9.69 -12.85
CA MET A 81 2.56 9.34 -14.12
C MET A 81 1.81 9.95 -15.30
N VAL A 82 2.47 10.06 -16.42
CA VAL A 82 1.89 10.49 -17.71
C VAL A 82 0.72 9.59 -18.15
N GLN A 83 -0.16 10.10 -19.01
CA GLN A 83 -1.39 9.37 -19.40
C GLN A 83 -1.11 8.05 -20.14
N ASN A 84 -0.03 7.97 -20.91
CA ASN A 84 0.40 6.79 -21.66
C ASN A 84 1.43 5.94 -20.92
N ALA A 85 1.48 6.00 -19.59
CA ALA A 85 2.48 5.32 -18.75
C ALA A 85 2.53 3.80 -18.96
N ASP A 86 1.37 3.16 -19.21
CA ASP A 86 1.30 1.70 -19.43
C ASP A 86 1.94 1.29 -20.77
N GLN A 87 1.79 2.11 -21.82
CA GLN A 87 2.43 1.88 -23.12
C GLN A 87 3.95 2.02 -23.00
N ILE A 88 4.41 3.05 -22.29
CA ILE A 88 5.84 3.28 -22.04
C ILE A 88 6.42 2.17 -21.16
N LYS A 89 5.66 1.64 -20.19
CA LYS A 89 6.10 0.53 -19.33
C LYS A 89 6.55 -0.68 -20.16
N GLN A 90 5.84 -1.04 -21.20
CA GLN A 90 6.18 -2.18 -22.05
C GLN A 90 7.56 -2.03 -22.70
N GLN A 91 7.95 -0.79 -23.04
CA GLN A 91 9.26 -0.48 -23.62
C GLN A 91 10.39 -0.43 -22.58
N LEU A 92 10.04 -0.40 -21.29
CA LEU A 92 10.99 -0.29 -20.18
C LEU A 92 11.15 -1.59 -19.39
N LEU A 93 10.52 -2.69 -19.78
CA LEU A 93 10.56 -3.95 -19.03
C LEU A 93 11.99 -4.46 -18.81
N ASP A 94 12.87 -4.29 -19.80
CA ASP A 94 14.28 -4.70 -19.73
C ASP A 94 15.11 -3.86 -18.75
N LYS A 95 14.58 -2.72 -18.29
CA LYS A 95 15.22 -1.81 -17.33
C LYS A 95 14.70 -2.00 -15.89
N ASN A 96 14.01 -3.11 -15.61
CA ASN A 96 13.53 -3.40 -14.27
C ASN A 96 14.71 -3.62 -13.30
N GLU A 97 14.73 -2.89 -12.17
CA GLU A 97 15.78 -2.94 -11.16
C GLU A 97 15.50 -3.96 -10.04
N VAL A 98 14.36 -4.65 -10.07
CA VAL A 98 13.97 -5.65 -9.07
C VAL A 98 13.59 -6.97 -9.73
N GLU A 99 13.91 -8.07 -9.04
CA GLU A 99 13.49 -9.41 -9.46
C GLU A 99 12.01 -9.67 -9.10
N GLY A 100 11.34 -10.49 -9.90
CA GLY A 100 9.95 -10.89 -9.70
C GLY A 100 8.92 -10.04 -10.44
N ALA A 101 7.64 -10.22 -10.10
CA ALA A 101 6.49 -9.64 -10.81
C ALA A 101 6.36 -8.10 -10.66
N MET A 102 7.12 -7.48 -9.75
CA MET A 102 7.08 -6.02 -9.55
C MET A 102 8.00 -5.31 -10.52
N PHE A 103 7.48 -4.23 -11.15
CA PHE A 103 8.31 -3.30 -11.94
C PHE A 103 8.74 -2.12 -11.06
N LYS A 104 10.05 -1.89 -10.96
CA LYS A 104 10.64 -0.75 -10.24
C LYS A 104 11.83 -0.20 -10.99
N MET A 105 11.89 1.11 -11.12
CA MET A 105 12.97 1.86 -11.74
C MET A 105 13.20 3.15 -10.94
N LYS A 106 14.45 3.44 -10.57
CA LYS A 106 14.83 4.60 -9.75
C LYS A 106 14.52 5.91 -10.45
N GLU A 107 14.86 6.03 -11.72
CA GLU A 107 14.58 7.19 -12.55
C GLU A 107 13.53 6.83 -13.61
N ASP A 108 12.28 6.66 -13.18
CA ASP A 108 11.19 6.28 -14.05
C ASP A 108 10.72 7.50 -14.90
N PRO A 109 10.95 7.48 -16.23
CA PRO A 109 10.61 8.61 -17.11
C PRO A 109 9.11 8.86 -17.22
N ARG A 110 8.27 7.91 -16.77
CA ARG A 110 6.81 8.05 -16.76
C ARG A 110 6.31 8.98 -15.66
N VAL A 111 7.15 9.24 -14.63
CA VAL A 111 6.76 10.05 -13.46
C VAL A 111 6.80 11.52 -13.81
N THR A 112 5.66 12.23 -13.63
CA THR A 112 5.55 13.66 -13.86
C THR A 112 6.29 14.48 -12.79
N LYS A 113 6.47 15.80 -13.00
CA LYS A 113 7.11 16.66 -11.99
C LYS A 113 6.29 16.69 -10.68
N THR A 114 4.98 16.85 -10.79
CA THR A 114 4.06 16.75 -9.65
C THR A 114 4.11 15.36 -9.05
N GLY A 115 4.17 14.32 -9.90
CA GLY A 115 4.33 12.92 -9.49
C GLY A 115 5.56 12.68 -8.63
N LYS A 116 6.73 13.22 -8.98
CA LYS A 116 7.95 13.12 -8.17
C LYS A 116 7.75 13.68 -6.77
N TRP A 117 7.10 14.84 -6.67
CA TRP A 117 6.82 15.47 -5.38
C TRP A 117 5.85 14.65 -4.54
N ILE A 118 4.68 14.27 -5.07
CA ILE A 118 3.67 13.54 -4.29
C ILE A 118 4.16 12.13 -3.89
N ARG A 119 4.95 11.45 -4.73
CA ARG A 119 5.54 10.13 -4.42
C ARG A 119 6.60 10.21 -3.33
N LYS A 120 7.43 11.26 -3.32
CA LYS A 120 8.45 11.47 -2.29
C LYS A 120 7.85 11.45 -0.88
N TYR A 121 6.65 12.00 -0.71
CA TYR A 121 5.94 12.09 0.57
C TYR A 121 4.79 11.07 0.68
N SER A 122 4.66 10.13 -0.27
CA SER A 122 3.56 9.15 -0.34
C SER A 122 2.16 9.79 -0.36
N LEU A 123 2.06 11.04 -0.80
CA LEU A 123 0.79 11.78 -0.90
C LEU A 123 -0.11 11.23 -2.02
N ASP A 124 0.50 10.56 -3.02
CA ASP A 124 -0.22 9.90 -4.11
C ASP A 124 -1.14 8.78 -3.61
N GLU A 125 -0.88 8.22 -2.44
CA GLU A 125 -1.66 7.13 -1.85
C GLU A 125 -2.84 7.62 -0.97
N LEU A 126 -2.92 8.93 -0.65
CA LEU A 126 -3.97 9.47 0.22
C LEU A 126 -5.42 9.20 -0.26
N PRO A 127 -5.75 9.14 -1.59
CA PRO A 127 -7.09 8.76 -2.03
C PRO A 127 -7.51 7.34 -1.62
N GLN A 128 -6.60 6.46 -1.17
CA GLN A 128 -6.94 5.16 -0.60
C GLN A 128 -7.79 5.28 0.68
N LEU A 129 -7.80 6.43 1.37
CA LEU A 129 -8.72 6.70 2.47
C LEU A 129 -10.18 6.54 2.06
N VAL A 130 -10.53 6.77 0.78
CA VAL A 130 -11.85 6.48 0.23
C VAL A 130 -12.09 4.96 0.19
N ASN A 131 -11.09 4.15 -0.21
CA ASN A 131 -11.21 2.70 -0.18
C ASN A 131 -11.38 2.17 1.25
N VAL A 132 -10.79 2.83 2.25
CA VAL A 132 -11.01 2.49 3.65
C VAL A 132 -12.46 2.76 4.05
N LEU A 133 -13.04 3.90 3.68
CA LEU A 133 -14.45 4.20 3.96
C LEU A 133 -15.40 3.21 3.28
N LEU A 134 -15.10 2.81 2.03
CA LEU A 134 -15.88 1.82 1.29
C LEU A 134 -15.77 0.40 1.87
N GLY A 135 -14.72 0.11 2.66
CA GLY A 135 -14.49 -1.20 3.27
C GLY A 135 -13.62 -2.15 2.44
N ASP A 136 -13.10 -1.68 1.31
CA ASP A 136 -12.17 -2.45 0.49
C ASP A 136 -10.79 -2.58 1.17
N MET A 137 -10.44 -1.56 1.96
CA MET A 137 -9.17 -1.44 2.66
C MET A 137 -9.35 -1.09 4.13
N SER A 138 -8.28 -1.20 4.89
CA SER A 138 -8.07 -0.71 6.25
C SER A 138 -6.93 0.32 6.24
N LEU A 139 -6.80 1.13 7.29
CA LEU A 139 -5.61 1.98 7.44
C LEU A 139 -4.34 1.13 7.53
N VAL A 140 -4.39 0.03 8.30
CA VAL A 140 -3.23 -0.86 8.51
C VAL A 140 -3.56 -2.28 8.08
N GLY A 141 -2.71 -2.87 7.26
CA GLY A 141 -2.84 -4.24 6.76
C GLY A 141 -1.77 -4.58 5.73
N PRO A 142 -1.73 -5.82 5.22
CA PRO A 142 -0.90 -6.18 4.08
C PRO A 142 -1.17 -5.31 2.86
N ARG A 143 -0.13 -5.01 2.09
CA ARG A 143 -0.30 -4.26 0.84
C ARG A 143 -1.15 -5.06 -0.16
N PRO A 144 -2.19 -4.46 -0.78
CA PRO A 144 -3.00 -5.15 -1.78
C PRO A 144 -2.18 -5.45 -3.05
N PRO A 145 -2.04 -6.74 -3.46
CA PRO A 145 -1.28 -7.12 -4.64
C PRO A 145 -2.06 -6.89 -5.94
N LEU A 146 -1.34 -6.91 -7.06
CA LEU A 146 -1.92 -7.00 -8.39
C LEU A 146 -2.45 -8.42 -8.66
N PRO A 147 -3.48 -8.59 -9.51
CA PRO A 147 -3.91 -9.92 -9.96
C PRO A 147 -2.76 -10.74 -10.60
N SER A 148 -1.88 -10.08 -11.37
CA SER A 148 -0.70 -10.71 -11.96
C SER A 148 0.33 -11.17 -10.93
N GLU A 149 0.50 -10.45 -9.82
CA GLU A 149 1.38 -10.86 -8.72
C GLU A 149 0.82 -12.12 -8.04
N VAL A 150 -0.50 -12.16 -7.78
CA VAL A 150 -1.14 -13.31 -7.11
C VAL A 150 -1.13 -14.58 -7.94
N ALA A 151 -1.10 -14.47 -9.26
CA ALA A 151 -0.96 -15.63 -10.15
C ALA A 151 0.36 -16.40 -9.93
N GLU A 152 1.39 -15.71 -9.41
CA GLU A 152 2.71 -16.30 -9.09
C GLU A 152 2.85 -16.68 -7.61
N TYR A 153 1.84 -16.39 -6.76
CA TYR A 153 1.92 -16.62 -5.32
C TYR A 153 1.84 -18.11 -4.97
N THR A 154 2.72 -18.53 -4.08
CA THR A 154 2.61 -19.82 -3.38
C THR A 154 1.47 -19.78 -2.36
N ASP A 155 1.09 -20.94 -1.83
CA ASP A 155 0.11 -21.03 -0.73
C ASP A 155 0.58 -20.28 0.53
N TYR A 156 1.89 -20.18 0.73
CA TYR A 156 2.47 -19.37 1.80
C TYR A 156 2.20 -17.89 1.58
N ASP A 157 2.42 -17.39 0.38
CA ASP A 157 2.27 -15.98 0.03
C ASP A 157 0.80 -15.54 0.08
N LYS A 158 -0.12 -16.44 -0.31
CA LYS A 158 -1.57 -16.19 -0.27
C LYS A 158 -2.12 -15.97 1.12
N GLN A 159 -1.40 -16.36 2.19
CA GLN A 159 -1.85 -16.11 3.56
C GLN A 159 -2.02 -14.63 3.89
N ARG A 160 -1.29 -13.75 3.22
CA ARG A 160 -1.44 -12.30 3.37
C ARG A 160 -2.83 -11.79 2.94
N LEU A 161 -3.56 -12.56 2.11
CA LEU A 161 -4.90 -12.26 1.62
C LEU A 161 -6.02 -12.74 2.56
N LEU A 162 -5.71 -13.32 3.70
CA LEU A 162 -6.69 -13.76 4.70
C LEU A 162 -7.33 -12.60 5.47
N VAL A 163 -6.75 -11.40 5.38
CA VAL A 163 -7.24 -10.19 6.06
C VAL A 163 -7.45 -9.05 5.07
N THR A 164 -8.19 -8.02 5.49
CA THR A 164 -8.37 -6.80 4.69
C THR A 164 -7.01 -6.12 4.47
N PRO A 165 -6.66 -5.73 3.23
CA PRO A 165 -5.42 -5.04 2.93
C PRO A 165 -5.39 -3.64 3.53
N GLY A 166 -4.19 -3.07 3.74
CA GLY A 166 -3.99 -1.76 4.34
C GLY A 166 -3.46 -0.69 3.38
N CYS A 167 -3.71 0.57 3.72
CA CYS A 167 -3.00 1.71 3.11
C CYS A 167 -1.52 1.69 3.50
N THR A 168 -1.23 1.29 4.73
CA THR A 168 0.13 1.00 5.23
C THR A 168 0.17 -0.36 5.90
N GLY A 169 1.38 -0.87 6.14
CA GLY A 169 1.60 -2.16 6.79
C GLY A 169 2.96 -2.22 7.48
N LEU A 170 3.24 -3.32 8.17
CA LEU A 170 4.45 -3.46 8.96
C LEU A 170 5.72 -3.22 8.14
N TRP A 171 5.88 -3.91 7.00
CA TRP A 171 7.07 -3.74 6.17
C TRP A 171 7.16 -2.35 5.54
N GLN A 172 6.01 -1.72 5.17
CA GLN A 172 5.97 -0.37 4.62
C GLN A 172 6.42 0.68 5.65
N ALA A 173 6.06 0.47 6.94
CA ALA A 173 6.42 1.35 8.05
C ALA A 173 7.83 1.09 8.62
N THR A 174 8.51 -0.01 8.24
CA THR A 174 9.81 -0.38 8.81
C THR A 174 10.92 -0.48 7.77
N VAL A 175 10.92 -1.53 6.94
CA VAL A 175 12.02 -1.86 6.00
C VAL A 175 11.88 -1.22 4.63
N ARG A 176 10.65 -0.90 4.22
CA ARG A 176 10.32 -0.22 2.96
C ARG A 176 10.95 -0.90 1.73
N ASN A 177 11.64 -0.10 0.90
CA ASN A 177 12.24 -0.52 -0.38
C ASN A 177 13.42 -1.49 -0.25
N LYS A 178 13.90 -1.75 0.97
CA LYS A 178 15.02 -2.67 1.22
C LYS A 178 14.57 -4.12 1.37
N ALA A 179 13.26 -4.35 1.57
CA ALA A 179 12.73 -5.69 1.77
C ALA A 179 12.69 -6.47 0.46
N SER A 180 13.14 -7.72 0.49
CA SER A 180 12.84 -8.70 -0.56
C SER A 180 11.35 -9.10 -0.52
N PHE A 181 10.85 -9.73 -1.58
CA PHE A 181 9.46 -10.20 -1.60
C PHE A 181 9.16 -11.17 -0.44
N ASP A 182 10.05 -12.13 -0.18
CA ASP A 182 9.91 -13.08 0.94
C ASP A 182 9.87 -12.37 2.31
N GLU A 183 10.67 -11.33 2.48
CA GLU A 183 10.67 -10.53 3.71
C GLU A 183 9.38 -9.73 3.86
N MET A 184 8.85 -9.14 2.78
CA MET A 184 7.54 -8.47 2.78
C MET A 184 6.43 -9.42 3.20
N VAL A 185 6.37 -10.63 2.64
CA VAL A 185 5.38 -11.66 2.99
C VAL A 185 5.53 -12.08 4.45
N SER A 186 6.76 -12.32 4.91
CA SER A 186 7.02 -12.70 6.30
C SER A 186 6.54 -11.63 7.29
N LEU A 187 6.79 -10.34 7.01
CA LEU A 187 6.35 -9.23 7.83
C LEU A 187 4.82 -9.03 7.78
N ASP A 188 4.18 -9.28 6.64
CA ASP A 188 2.71 -9.27 6.56
C ASP A 188 2.09 -10.38 7.40
N ILE A 189 2.66 -11.59 7.39
CA ILE A 189 2.21 -12.71 8.24
C ILE A 189 2.47 -12.41 9.72
N GLU A 190 3.61 -11.81 10.04
CA GLU A 190 3.91 -11.34 11.40
C GLU A 190 2.87 -10.34 11.88
N TYR A 191 2.54 -9.34 11.05
CA TYR A 191 1.49 -8.37 11.35
C TYR A 191 0.16 -9.08 11.64
N ILE A 192 -0.29 -9.98 10.75
CA ILE A 192 -1.55 -10.71 10.92
C ILE A 192 -1.59 -11.45 12.26
N ASN A 193 -0.49 -12.08 12.65
CA ASN A 193 -0.38 -12.82 13.90
C ASN A 193 -0.35 -11.93 15.15
N LYS A 194 0.20 -10.70 15.05
CA LYS A 194 0.36 -9.74 16.16
C LYS A 194 -0.69 -8.64 16.17
N ALA A 195 -1.52 -8.53 15.13
CA ALA A 195 -2.46 -7.43 14.95
C ALA A 195 -3.26 -7.15 16.23
N SER A 196 -3.28 -5.90 16.63
CA SER A 196 -4.01 -5.36 17.77
C SER A 196 -4.19 -3.86 17.57
N PHE A 197 -5.13 -3.24 18.29
CA PHE A 197 -5.38 -1.81 18.19
C PHE A 197 -4.12 -0.96 18.42
N TRP A 198 -3.37 -1.25 19.47
CA TRP A 198 -2.14 -0.51 19.78
C TRP A 198 -1.02 -0.75 18.76
N TYR A 199 -0.97 -1.95 18.18
CA TYR A 199 0.00 -2.25 17.13
C TYR A 199 -0.33 -1.49 15.84
N ASP A 200 -1.61 -1.38 15.49
CA ASP A 200 -2.05 -0.54 14.38
C ASP A 200 -1.70 0.94 14.60
N CYS A 201 -1.98 1.47 15.80
CA CYS A 201 -1.60 2.85 16.14
C CYS A 201 -0.09 3.10 16.00
N TRP A 202 0.74 2.15 16.45
CA TRP A 202 2.20 2.23 16.30
C TRP A 202 2.63 2.23 14.84
N ILE A 203 2.05 1.38 13.98
CA ILE A 203 2.35 1.33 12.55
C ILE A 203 1.94 2.65 11.87
N ILE A 204 0.77 3.21 12.20
CA ILE A 204 0.32 4.51 11.70
C ILE A 204 1.30 5.61 12.10
N PHE A 205 1.71 5.66 13.38
CA PHE A 205 2.69 6.62 13.86
C PHE A 205 4.01 6.53 13.09
N MET A 206 4.54 5.33 12.88
CA MET A 206 5.76 5.10 12.10
C MET A 206 5.60 5.55 10.65
N THR A 207 4.43 5.31 10.05
CA THR A 207 4.12 5.73 8.68
C THR A 207 4.11 7.26 8.57
N VAL A 208 3.39 7.95 9.48
CA VAL A 208 3.35 9.42 9.50
C VAL A 208 4.74 10.02 9.70
N LYS A 209 5.53 9.46 10.62
CA LYS A 209 6.93 9.87 10.82
C LYS A 209 7.74 9.80 9.52
N ILE A 210 7.60 8.73 8.75
CA ILE A 210 8.30 8.54 7.48
C ILE A 210 7.79 9.51 6.40
N MET A 211 6.50 9.81 6.38
CA MET A 211 5.93 10.79 5.43
C MET A 211 6.43 12.20 5.71
N VAL A 212 6.55 12.59 6.98
CA VAL A 212 7.03 13.92 7.39
C VAL A 212 8.55 14.03 7.25
N PHE A 213 9.27 12.97 7.62
CA PHE A 213 10.74 12.91 7.56
C PHE A 213 11.16 11.76 6.63
N PRO A 214 11.02 11.94 5.31
CA PRO A 214 11.39 10.89 4.37
C PRO A 214 12.89 10.64 4.45
N ASN A 215 13.29 9.54 5.08
CA ASN A 215 14.65 9.06 4.96
C ASN A 215 14.89 8.74 3.48
N SER A 216 16.01 9.20 2.93
CA SER A 216 16.44 9.08 1.53
C SER A 216 16.41 7.62 1.04
N ALA A 217 15.23 7.14 0.72
CA ALA A 217 14.96 5.80 0.19
C ALA A 217 14.38 5.87 -1.24
N TYR A 218 14.79 6.93 -1.97
CA TYR A 218 14.63 7.07 -3.42
C TYR A 218 15.96 7.47 -4.02
#